data_f128aed164839fe6388ad5cecdfb9c58
#
_entry.id   f128aed164839fe6388ad5cecdfb9c58
#
_cell.length_a   1.000
_cell.length_b   1.000
_cell.length_c   1.000
_cell.angle_alpha   90.00
_cell.angle_beta   90.00
_cell.angle_gamma   90.00
#
_symmetry.space_group_name_H-M   'P 1'
#
loop_
_entity.id
_entity.type
_entity.pdbx_description
1 polymer ?
#
loop_
_entity_poly.entity_id
_entity_poly.type
_entity_poly.pdbx_seq_one_letter_code
_entity_poly.pdbx_strand_id
1 'polypeptide(L)'
;MSKRKSTSRGNLRSRSAGLRREFEEKLAALVEIPSVSMDPSCRIDVEKVAQQGCALLRELGAQATCIKTAGLPLVLGRLVQDPKFPTVTIYNHLDVQPADAEEWRSPPFKLVRDGDRWLGRGTTDDKGPALAALFGARLALQDGVPLNFQFLWETEEEMGSPSFEAALRKLAKADKPLRTDSIVVSDSLWPQAGRPAIPYGLRGLVGFCVRLQTGDKDVHSGTTGGAARNPLGELCALINDCYDACTGRVKIPGFYDDVRHLSATERRRLANAGFARRQFERAHGLSSVRFPDDAHLREAIMTAPTFEVHGLTGGYTGAGIKTIVPHRAEAKLSCRLVPDQTPEGVFNLIQRFVKQRCRDAEVIHESSLSPFLADPSGPHLEAAQQAMFEAFGKRPALTREGGSIGAVVTMDRILRAPVVLLGLSLPEHGYHAVNENFDWGQASRGMEMFCRYFRRLAEIPRRS
;
A
#
# COMPACT_ATOMS: atom_id res chain seq x y z
N MET A 1 2.29 -49.85 16.36
CA MET A 1 2.85 -49.41 15.06
C MET A 1 1.74 -49.32 14.03
N SER A 2 1.10 -48.16 13.92
CA SER A 2 0.04 -47.92 12.92
C SER A 2 0.66 -47.23 11.73
N LYS A 3 0.74 -47.90 10.56
CA LYS A 3 1.17 -47.33 9.28
C LYS A 3 0.10 -46.33 8.86
N ARG A 4 0.36 -45.02 9.06
CA ARG A 4 -0.41 -43.98 8.42
C ARG A 4 -0.29 -44.16 6.89
N LYS A 5 -1.41 -44.49 6.24
CA LYS A 5 -1.53 -44.53 4.78
C LYS A 5 -1.20 -43.14 4.24
N SER A 6 -0.04 -43.01 3.59
CA SER A 6 0.30 -41.87 2.73
C SER A 6 -0.64 -41.90 1.52
N THR A 7 -1.80 -41.26 1.63
CA THR A 7 -2.55 -40.89 0.42
C THR A 7 -1.69 -39.91 -0.34
N SER A 8 -1.37 -40.20 -1.59
CA SER A 8 -0.62 -39.33 -2.50
C SER A 8 -1.41 -38.02 -2.68
N ARG A 9 -1.15 -37.06 -1.79
CA ARG A 9 -1.63 -35.67 -1.98
C ARG A 9 -0.93 -35.15 -3.23
N GLY A 10 -1.67 -34.88 -4.29
CA GLY A 10 -1.14 -34.36 -5.53
C GLY A 10 -0.19 -33.17 -5.29
N ASN A 11 0.74 -32.93 -6.20
CA ASN A 11 1.69 -31.82 -6.13
C ASN A 11 0.93 -30.53 -5.79
N LEU A 12 1.41 -29.75 -4.80
CA LEU A 12 0.78 -28.50 -4.34
C LEU A 12 0.45 -27.54 -5.49
N ARG A 13 1.32 -27.50 -6.50
CA ARG A 13 1.11 -26.73 -7.73
C ARG A 13 -0.13 -27.18 -8.50
N SER A 14 -0.35 -28.48 -8.62
CA SER A 14 -1.55 -29.04 -9.29
C SER A 14 -2.81 -28.73 -8.48
N ARG A 15 -2.73 -28.79 -7.16
CA ARG A 15 -3.86 -28.45 -6.28
C ARG A 15 -4.23 -26.98 -6.39
N SER A 16 -3.26 -26.06 -6.32
CA SER A 16 -3.52 -24.63 -6.49
C SER A 16 -4.08 -24.33 -7.89
N ALA A 17 -3.55 -24.96 -8.95
CA ALA A 17 -4.06 -24.80 -10.31
C ALA A 17 -5.52 -25.27 -10.46
N GLY A 18 -5.92 -26.32 -9.74
CA GLY A 18 -7.30 -26.84 -9.75
C GLY A 18 -8.33 -25.91 -9.09
N LEU A 19 -7.91 -24.86 -8.39
CA LEU A 19 -8.79 -23.92 -7.69
C LEU A 19 -9.24 -22.71 -8.53
N ARG A 20 -8.87 -22.66 -9.83
CA ARG A 20 -9.11 -21.49 -10.67
C ARG A 20 -10.56 -21.02 -10.67
N ARG A 21 -11.49 -21.93 -10.92
CA ARG A 21 -12.91 -21.59 -11.03
C ARG A 21 -13.44 -21.03 -9.71
N GLU A 22 -13.13 -21.68 -8.60
CA GLU A 22 -13.58 -21.23 -7.28
C GLU A 22 -12.97 -19.87 -6.91
N PHE A 23 -11.68 -19.65 -7.22
CA PHE A 23 -11.01 -18.37 -7.01
C PHE A 23 -11.68 -17.26 -7.83
N GLU A 24 -11.96 -17.50 -9.11
CA GLU A 24 -12.60 -16.57 -10.03
C GLU A 24 -14.01 -16.19 -9.54
N GLU A 25 -14.82 -17.17 -9.11
CA GLU A 25 -16.15 -16.94 -8.56
C GLU A 25 -16.11 -16.07 -7.29
N LYS A 26 -15.16 -16.33 -6.38
CA LYS A 26 -14.99 -15.55 -5.15
C LYS A 26 -14.42 -14.16 -5.41
N LEU A 27 -13.49 -14.03 -6.35
CA LEU A 27 -12.96 -12.72 -6.75
C LEU A 27 -14.05 -11.85 -7.38
N ALA A 28 -14.90 -12.42 -8.26
CA ALA A 28 -16.03 -11.72 -8.83
C ALA A 28 -16.98 -11.20 -7.73
N ALA A 29 -17.33 -12.05 -6.78
CA ALA A 29 -18.20 -11.67 -5.66
C ALA A 29 -17.65 -10.51 -4.79
N LEU A 30 -16.32 -10.35 -4.72
CA LEU A 30 -15.69 -9.22 -4.03
C LEU A 30 -15.61 -7.97 -4.91
N VAL A 31 -15.17 -8.13 -6.18
CA VAL A 31 -14.96 -7.02 -7.12
C VAL A 31 -16.27 -6.32 -7.47
N GLU A 32 -17.37 -7.08 -7.58
CA GLU A 32 -18.70 -6.55 -7.91
C GLU A 32 -19.34 -5.75 -6.79
N ILE A 33 -18.70 -5.66 -5.62
CA ILE A 33 -19.06 -4.73 -4.55
C ILE A 33 -18.18 -3.48 -4.67
N PRO A 34 -18.74 -2.29 -5.04
CA PRO A 34 -17.99 -1.05 -5.20
C PRO A 34 -17.62 -0.44 -3.83
N SER A 35 -16.70 -1.08 -3.13
CA SER A 35 -16.30 -0.72 -1.77
C SER A 35 -15.33 0.47 -1.73
N VAL A 36 -15.73 1.59 -2.33
CA VAL A 36 -14.94 2.83 -2.37
C VAL A 36 -15.02 3.53 -1.02
N SER A 37 -13.96 3.39 -0.20
CA SER A 37 -13.95 3.92 1.18
C SER A 37 -14.00 5.44 1.26
N MET A 38 -13.43 6.14 0.27
CA MET A 38 -13.39 7.60 0.21
C MET A 38 -14.73 8.23 -0.18
N ASP A 39 -15.68 7.45 -0.71
CA ASP A 39 -17.02 7.96 -1.10
C ASP A 39 -18.05 7.62 -0.03
N PRO A 40 -18.60 8.63 0.69
CA PRO A 40 -19.63 8.38 1.69
C PRO A 40 -20.89 7.68 1.15
N SER A 41 -21.20 7.81 -0.14
CA SER A 41 -22.33 7.12 -0.78
C SER A 41 -22.12 5.60 -0.89
N CYS A 42 -20.88 5.14 -0.92
CA CYS A 42 -20.51 3.73 -0.97
C CYS A 42 -20.44 3.05 0.40
N ARG A 43 -20.79 3.73 1.49
CA ARG A 43 -20.70 3.18 2.86
C ARG A 43 -21.40 1.83 3.01
N ILE A 44 -22.56 1.66 2.42
CA ILE A 44 -23.32 0.39 2.46
C ILE A 44 -22.55 -0.73 1.75
N ASP A 45 -21.92 -0.42 0.63
CA ASP A 45 -21.11 -1.40 -0.11
C ASP A 45 -19.83 -1.77 0.65
N VAL A 46 -19.21 -0.81 1.36
CA VAL A 46 -18.07 -1.11 2.26
C VAL A 46 -18.51 -2.02 3.41
N GLU A 47 -19.66 -1.79 4.02
CA GLU A 47 -20.21 -2.69 5.04
C GLU A 47 -20.52 -4.08 4.45
N LYS A 48 -21.04 -4.14 3.21
CA LYS A 48 -21.34 -5.38 2.49
C LYS A 48 -20.06 -6.17 2.16
N VAL A 49 -18.98 -5.52 1.70
CA VAL A 49 -17.71 -6.23 1.44
C VAL A 49 -17.09 -6.77 2.71
N ALA A 50 -17.20 -6.07 3.84
CA ALA A 50 -16.76 -6.58 5.15
C ALA A 50 -17.55 -7.83 5.56
N GLN A 51 -18.87 -7.84 5.34
CA GLN A 51 -19.70 -9.04 5.59
C GLN A 51 -19.34 -10.20 4.67
N GLN A 52 -19.06 -9.93 3.39
CA GLN A 52 -18.57 -10.92 2.44
C GLN A 52 -17.21 -11.49 2.87
N GLY A 53 -16.30 -10.64 3.35
CA GLY A 53 -15.04 -11.07 3.97
C GLY A 53 -15.27 -12.01 5.16
N CYS A 54 -16.17 -11.64 6.06
CA CYS A 54 -16.56 -12.53 7.18
C CYS A 54 -17.11 -13.88 6.70
N ALA A 55 -17.91 -13.89 5.62
CA ALA A 55 -18.47 -15.14 5.06
C ALA A 55 -17.35 -16.05 4.53
N LEU A 56 -16.42 -15.50 3.74
CA LEU A 56 -15.25 -16.22 3.21
C LEU A 56 -14.40 -16.84 4.33
N LEU A 57 -14.17 -16.11 5.41
CA LEU A 57 -13.40 -16.61 6.54
C LEU A 57 -14.15 -17.71 7.31
N ARG A 58 -15.49 -17.63 7.42
CA ARG A 58 -16.31 -18.69 8.01
C ARG A 58 -16.32 -19.97 7.17
N GLU A 59 -16.33 -19.85 5.85
CA GLU A 59 -16.18 -21.00 4.94
C GLU A 59 -14.83 -21.72 5.14
N LEU A 60 -13.78 -20.98 5.50
CA LEU A 60 -12.49 -21.56 5.89
C LEU A 60 -12.55 -22.30 7.24
N GLY A 61 -13.58 -22.07 8.05
CA GLY A 61 -13.72 -22.58 9.41
C GLY A 61 -13.29 -21.59 10.50
N ALA A 62 -13.01 -20.34 10.17
CA ALA A 62 -12.64 -19.34 11.15
C ALA A 62 -13.86 -18.76 11.87
N GLN A 63 -13.69 -18.38 13.14
CA GLN A 63 -14.63 -17.51 13.84
C GLN A 63 -14.41 -16.09 13.34
N ALA A 64 -15.30 -15.60 12.47
CA ALA A 64 -15.17 -14.29 11.84
C ALA A 64 -16.26 -13.32 12.28
N THR A 65 -15.85 -12.08 12.59
CA THR A 65 -16.72 -10.99 13.03
C THR A 65 -16.32 -9.67 12.37
N CYS A 66 -17.31 -8.85 12.02
CA CYS A 66 -17.09 -7.46 11.63
C CYS A 66 -17.00 -6.61 12.90
N ILE A 67 -15.86 -6.02 13.16
CA ILE A 67 -15.59 -5.14 14.29
C ILE A 67 -16.01 -3.72 13.92
N LYS A 68 -16.89 -3.15 14.72
CA LYS A 68 -17.29 -1.74 14.55
C LYS A 68 -16.15 -0.84 15.03
N THR A 69 -15.74 0.08 14.18
CA THR A 69 -14.75 1.12 14.45
C THR A 69 -15.41 2.50 14.61
N ALA A 70 -14.63 3.55 14.74
CA ALA A 70 -15.12 4.93 14.65
C ALA A 70 -15.49 5.33 13.20
N GLY A 71 -14.91 4.66 12.21
CA GLY A 71 -15.17 4.86 10.79
C GLY A 71 -15.85 3.66 10.13
N LEU A 72 -15.12 2.98 9.24
CA LEU A 72 -15.59 1.81 8.51
C LEU A 72 -15.21 0.50 9.24
N PRO A 73 -15.89 -0.62 8.96
CA PRO A 73 -15.69 -1.85 9.74
C PRO A 73 -14.33 -2.52 9.48
N LEU A 74 -13.85 -3.25 10.49
CA LEU A 74 -12.68 -4.12 10.41
C LEU A 74 -13.13 -5.58 10.51
N VAL A 75 -12.65 -6.45 9.63
CA VAL A 75 -12.94 -7.88 9.66
C VAL A 75 -11.86 -8.61 10.46
N LEU A 76 -12.27 -9.33 11.49
CA LEU A 76 -11.41 -10.19 12.30
C LEU A 76 -11.85 -11.64 12.17
N GLY A 77 -10.98 -12.49 11.64
CA GLY A 77 -11.18 -13.94 11.61
C GLY A 77 -10.14 -14.66 12.48
N ARG A 78 -10.56 -15.64 13.27
CA ARG A 78 -9.66 -16.46 14.09
C ARG A 78 -9.91 -17.94 13.82
N LEU A 79 -8.85 -18.66 13.47
CA LEU A 79 -8.87 -20.11 13.31
C LEU A 79 -7.76 -20.69 14.20
N VAL A 80 -8.16 -21.20 15.35
CA VAL A 80 -7.26 -21.78 16.34
C VAL A 80 -7.38 -23.29 16.27
N GLN A 81 -6.32 -23.96 15.78
CA GLN A 81 -6.23 -25.43 15.74
C GLN A 81 -5.80 -25.99 17.10
N ASP A 82 -4.77 -25.38 17.70
CA ASP A 82 -4.26 -25.70 19.04
C ASP A 82 -3.62 -24.42 19.63
N PRO A 83 -3.95 -24.04 20.87
CA PRO A 83 -3.33 -22.87 21.51
C PRO A 83 -1.80 -22.93 21.63
N LYS A 84 -1.21 -24.13 21.51
CA LYS A 84 0.26 -24.33 21.51
C LYS A 84 0.91 -24.00 20.18
N PHE A 85 0.16 -23.96 19.09
CA PHE A 85 0.71 -23.64 17.78
C PHE A 85 1.02 -22.15 17.65
N PRO A 86 2.04 -21.77 16.87
CA PRO A 86 2.26 -20.38 16.52
C PRO A 86 1.05 -19.79 15.80
N THR A 87 0.85 -18.50 15.95
CA THR A 87 -0.24 -17.75 15.29
C THR A 87 0.34 -16.81 14.25
N VAL A 88 -0.15 -16.88 13.02
CA VAL A 88 0.14 -15.89 11.98
C VAL A 88 -1.06 -14.98 11.76
N THR A 89 -0.82 -13.68 11.72
CA THR A 89 -1.80 -12.68 11.27
C THR A 89 -1.62 -12.41 9.78
N ILE A 90 -2.69 -12.59 9.01
CA ILE A 90 -2.75 -12.28 7.57
C ILE A 90 -3.54 -10.98 7.43
N TYR A 91 -2.85 -9.94 6.98
CA TYR A 91 -3.43 -8.62 6.75
C TYR A 91 -3.67 -8.38 5.26
N ASN A 92 -4.83 -7.80 4.96
CA ASN A 92 -5.27 -7.32 3.66
C ASN A 92 -6.30 -6.21 3.85
N HIS A 93 -6.66 -5.53 2.75
CA HIS A 93 -7.81 -4.64 2.72
C HIS A 93 -8.85 -5.01 1.66
N LEU A 94 -10.09 -4.57 1.87
CA LEU A 94 -11.22 -4.89 1.00
C LEU A 94 -11.87 -3.65 0.39
N ASP A 95 -11.47 -2.46 0.83
CA ASP A 95 -11.83 -1.21 0.17
C ASP A 95 -10.98 -0.98 -1.08
N VAL A 96 -11.39 -0.04 -1.91
CA VAL A 96 -10.77 0.21 -3.21
C VAL A 96 -10.80 1.70 -3.55
N GLN A 97 -9.88 2.11 -4.43
CA GLN A 97 -9.86 3.44 -5.04
C GLN A 97 -11.11 3.71 -5.89
N PRO A 98 -11.54 4.98 -6.03
CA PRO A 98 -12.55 5.37 -6.99
C PRO A 98 -12.19 4.95 -8.43
N ALA A 99 -13.21 4.78 -9.27
CA ALA A 99 -13.03 4.48 -10.68
C ALA A 99 -14.07 5.25 -11.51
N ASP A 100 -13.59 6.03 -12.47
CA ASP A 100 -14.46 6.66 -13.47
C ASP A 100 -14.70 5.67 -14.61
N ALA A 101 -15.94 5.20 -14.76
CA ALA A 101 -16.31 4.19 -15.73
C ALA A 101 -16.04 4.60 -17.19
N GLU A 102 -16.03 5.90 -17.49
CA GLU A 102 -15.78 6.42 -18.85
C GLU A 102 -14.32 6.19 -19.30
N GLU A 103 -13.39 6.11 -18.36
CA GLU A 103 -11.96 5.87 -18.65
C GLU A 103 -11.63 4.38 -18.81
N TRP A 104 -12.52 3.46 -18.38
CA TRP A 104 -12.26 2.03 -18.37
C TRP A 104 -12.75 1.33 -19.64
N ARG A 105 -12.00 0.32 -20.09
CA ARG A 105 -12.41 -0.55 -21.22
C ARG A 105 -13.60 -1.45 -20.91
N SER A 106 -13.87 -1.70 -19.62
CA SER A 106 -14.98 -2.49 -19.12
C SER A 106 -15.48 -1.89 -17.81
N PRO A 107 -16.72 -2.17 -17.37
CA PRO A 107 -17.21 -1.65 -16.10
C PRO A 107 -16.26 -1.98 -14.95
N PRO A 108 -15.75 -1.00 -14.17
CA PRO A 108 -14.71 -1.22 -13.17
C PRO A 108 -15.13 -2.15 -12.02
N PHE A 109 -16.41 -2.18 -11.67
CA PHE A 109 -16.98 -3.04 -10.64
C PHE A 109 -17.71 -4.25 -11.22
N LYS A 110 -17.16 -4.82 -12.31
CA LYS A 110 -17.56 -6.09 -12.87
C LYS A 110 -16.32 -6.87 -13.26
N LEU A 111 -16.17 -8.08 -12.73
CA LEU A 111 -15.03 -8.91 -13.09
C LEU A 111 -15.12 -9.35 -14.55
N VAL A 112 -14.21 -8.90 -15.37
CA VAL A 112 -14.14 -9.26 -16.79
C VAL A 112 -12.88 -10.09 -17.05
N ARG A 113 -13.07 -11.27 -17.60
CA ARG A 113 -11.97 -12.17 -17.95
C ARG A 113 -11.38 -11.81 -19.33
N ASP A 114 -10.07 -11.64 -19.36
CA ASP A 114 -9.26 -11.46 -20.56
C ASP A 114 -8.09 -12.46 -20.55
N GLY A 115 -8.29 -13.62 -21.17
CA GLY A 115 -7.34 -14.72 -21.15
C GLY A 115 -7.08 -15.27 -19.74
N ASP A 116 -5.86 -15.06 -19.25
CA ASP A 116 -5.46 -15.42 -17.89
C ASP A 116 -5.54 -14.24 -16.90
N ARG A 117 -6.05 -13.09 -17.33
CA ARG A 117 -6.24 -11.91 -16.49
C ARG A 117 -7.71 -11.69 -16.16
N TRP A 118 -7.94 -11.05 -15.05
CA TRP A 118 -9.22 -10.53 -14.60
C TRP A 118 -9.12 -9.02 -14.44
N LEU A 119 -9.93 -8.29 -15.21
CA LEU A 119 -10.02 -6.84 -15.13
C LEU A 119 -11.12 -6.47 -14.13
N GLY A 120 -10.85 -5.46 -13.33
CA GLY A 120 -11.80 -4.89 -12.36
C GLY A 120 -11.08 -4.18 -11.23
N ARG A 121 -11.68 -3.15 -10.68
CA ARG A 121 -11.13 -2.38 -9.57
C ARG A 121 -11.06 -3.25 -8.30
N GLY A 122 -9.90 -3.30 -7.64
CA GLY A 122 -9.64 -4.15 -6.49
C GLY A 122 -9.15 -5.56 -6.84
N THR A 123 -8.96 -5.89 -8.13
CA THR A 123 -8.46 -7.22 -8.52
C THR A 123 -7.05 -7.48 -8.05
N THR A 124 -6.16 -6.48 -8.09
CA THR A 124 -4.77 -6.57 -7.62
C THR A 124 -4.55 -5.81 -6.33
N ASP A 125 -5.39 -4.82 -6.02
CA ASP A 125 -5.31 -3.93 -4.88
C ASP A 125 -6.63 -3.94 -4.08
N ASP A 126 -6.83 -4.84 -3.12
CA ASP A 126 -6.00 -5.97 -2.64
C ASP A 126 -6.84 -7.27 -2.56
N LYS A 127 -8.08 -7.29 -3.16
CA LYS A 127 -9.04 -8.40 -3.07
C LYS A 127 -8.48 -9.72 -3.63
N GLY A 128 -7.73 -9.65 -4.73
CA GLY A 128 -7.10 -10.83 -5.34
C GLY A 128 -5.97 -11.42 -4.49
N PRO A 129 -4.97 -10.64 -4.05
CA PRO A 129 -3.95 -11.07 -3.11
C PRO A 129 -4.53 -11.58 -1.79
N ALA A 130 -5.58 -10.94 -1.25
CA ALA A 130 -6.29 -11.42 -0.05
C ALA A 130 -6.86 -12.84 -0.23
N LEU A 131 -7.50 -13.10 -1.37
CA LEU A 131 -7.97 -14.45 -1.70
C LEU A 131 -6.82 -15.42 -1.90
N ALA A 132 -5.73 -15.02 -2.54
CA ALA A 132 -4.56 -15.90 -2.72
C ALA A 132 -3.97 -16.33 -1.36
N ALA A 133 -3.88 -15.41 -0.39
CA ALA A 133 -3.44 -15.71 0.96
C ALA A 133 -4.43 -16.62 1.71
N LEU A 134 -5.74 -16.36 1.59
CA LEU A 134 -6.81 -17.20 2.15
C LEU A 134 -6.75 -18.64 1.60
N PHE A 135 -6.62 -18.80 0.30
CA PHE A 135 -6.51 -20.12 -0.33
C PHE A 135 -5.20 -20.82 0.04
N GLY A 136 -4.09 -20.07 0.19
CA GLY A 136 -2.84 -20.59 0.72
C GLY A 136 -2.98 -21.13 2.15
N ALA A 137 -3.70 -20.42 3.01
CA ALA A 137 -4.04 -20.88 4.37
C ALA A 137 -4.91 -22.14 4.34
N ARG A 138 -5.92 -22.19 3.46
CA ARG A 138 -6.75 -23.40 3.27
C ARG A 138 -5.91 -24.61 2.86
N LEU A 139 -5.00 -24.46 1.93
CA LEU A 139 -4.10 -25.53 1.49
C LEU A 139 -3.19 -25.99 2.64
N ALA A 140 -2.68 -25.05 3.45
CA ALA A 140 -1.87 -25.39 4.62
C ALA A 140 -2.67 -26.16 5.69
N LEU A 141 -3.91 -25.75 5.97
CA LEU A 141 -4.83 -26.47 6.86
C LEU A 141 -5.11 -27.89 6.38
N GLN A 142 -5.41 -28.07 5.09
CA GLN A 142 -5.62 -29.38 4.49
C GLN A 142 -4.39 -30.30 4.61
N ASP A 143 -3.20 -29.70 4.66
CA ASP A 143 -1.95 -30.43 4.85
C ASP A 143 -1.61 -30.69 6.32
N GLY A 144 -2.45 -30.22 7.25
CA GLY A 144 -2.25 -30.39 8.68
C GLY A 144 -1.08 -29.58 9.23
N VAL A 145 -0.79 -28.42 8.64
CA VAL A 145 0.26 -27.52 9.14
C VAL A 145 -0.10 -27.06 10.57
N PRO A 146 0.77 -27.23 11.57
CA PRO A 146 0.50 -26.87 12.97
C PRO A 146 0.65 -25.37 13.19
N LEU A 147 -0.28 -24.57 12.68
CA LEU A 147 -0.29 -23.11 12.72
C LEU A 147 -1.71 -22.61 12.98
N ASN A 148 -1.86 -21.62 13.83
CA ASN A 148 -3.10 -20.88 13.98
C ASN A 148 -3.12 -19.71 13.00
N PHE A 149 -4.29 -19.43 12.45
CA PHE A 149 -4.49 -18.34 11.50
C PHE A 149 -5.36 -17.24 12.10
N GLN A 150 -4.94 -16.02 11.92
CA GLN A 150 -5.70 -14.83 12.27
C GLN A 150 -5.74 -13.92 11.03
N PHE A 151 -6.93 -13.51 10.64
CA PHE A 151 -7.14 -12.61 9.51
C PHE A 151 -7.56 -11.26 10.05
N LEU A 152 -6.91 -10.24 9.57
CA LEU A 152 -7.19 -8.86 9.93
C LEU A 152 -7.33 -8.08 8.61
N TRP A 153 -8.57 -7.94 8.13
CA TRP A 153 -8.88 -7.28 6.87
C TRP A 153 -9.59 -5.97 7.13
N GLU A 154 -9.01 -4.88 6.68
CA GLU A 154 -9.61 -3.57 6.85
C GLU A 154 -10.41 -3.08 5.63
N THR A 155 -11.10 -1.98 5.79
CA THR A 155 -11.91 -1.33 4.77
C THR A 155 -11.69 0.19 4.72
N GLU A 156 -10.53 0.66 5.19
CA GLU A 156 -10.11 2.07 5.21
C GLU A 156 -8.66 2.28 4.76
N GLU A 157 -8.01 1.26 4.15
CA GLU A 157 -6.61 1.37 3.74
C GLU A 157 -6.42 2.53 2.77
N GLU A 158 -7.28 2.61 1.76
CA GLU A 158 -7.21 3.56 0.66
C GLU A 158 -7.42 5.05 1.09
N MET A 159 -7.87 5.25 2.32
CA MET A 159 -7.95 6.59 2.94
C MET A 159 -6.96 6.77 4.11
N GLY A 160 -5.96 5.88 4.21
CA GLY A 160 -4.87 5.94 5.17
C GLY A 160 -5.18 5.33 6.54
N SER A 161 -6.12 4.40 6.63
CA SER A 161 -6.43 3.60 7.84
C SER A 161 -6.77 4.44 9.09
N PRO A 162 -7.64 5.47 9.02
CA PRO A 162 -7.84 6.43 10.12
C PRO A 162 -8.36 5.79 11.42
N SER A 163 -9.15 4.73 11.34
CA SER A 163 -9.73 4.05 12.50
C SER A 163 -8.94 2.82 12.96
N PHE A 164 -7.99 2.34 12.16
CA PHE A 164 -7.31 1.07 12.36
C PHE A 164 -6.52 1.02 13.67
N GLU A 165 -5.75 2.07 13.99
CA GLU A 165 -4.94 2.09 15.21
C GLU A 165 -5.80 1.98 16.48
N ALA A 166 -6.88 2.75 16.55
CA ALA A 166 -7.78 2.72 17.71
C ALA A 166 -8.46 1.33 17.87
N ALA A 167 -8.88 0.74 16.74
CA ALA A 167 -9.45 -0.60 16.72
C ALA A 167 -8.43 -1.65 17.15
N LEU A 168 -7.20 -1.61 16.63
CA LEU A 168 -6.15 -2.57 16.95
C LEU A 168 -5.73 -2.46 18.43
N ARG A 169 -5.60 -1.26 18.98
CA ARG A 169 -5.33 -1.05 20.42
C ARG A 169 -6.43 -1.65 21.30
N LYS A 170 -7.69 -1.51 20.91
CA LYS A 170 -8.82 -2.12 21.62
C LYS A 170 -8.76 -3.64 21.57
N LEU A 171 -8.49 -4.21 20.40
CA LEU A 171 -8.35 -5.66 20.21
C LEU A 171 -7.16 -6.25 20.98
N ALA A 172 -6.04 -5.54 21.05
CA ALA A 172 -4.86 -5.97 21.80
C ALA A 172 -5.08 -5.98 23.34
N LYS A 173 -6.07 -5.24 23.83
CA LYS A 173 -6.42 -5.14 25.25
C LYS A 173 -7.71 -5.86 25.64
N ALA A 174 -8.39 -6.54 24.69
CA ALA A 174 -9.64 -7.27 24.94
C ALA A 174 -9.42 -8.51 25.84
N ASP A 175 -10.49 -9.07 26.39
CA ASP A 175 -10.44 -10.31 27.21
C ASP A 175 -9.78 -11.47 26.45
N LYS A 176 -10.00 -11.54 25.14
CA LYS A 176 -9.26 -12.42 24.21
C LYS A 176 -8.36 -11.57 23.34
N PRO A 177 -7.16 -11.19 23.84
CA PRO A 177 -6.32 -10.23 23.15
C PRO A 177 -5.88 -10.75 21.79
N LEU A 178 -5.72 -9.81 20.87
CA LEU A 178 -5.12 -10.09 19.56
C LEU A 178 -3.61 -10.25 19.76
N ARG A 179 -3.15 -11.49 19.71
CA ARG A 179 -1.74 -11.87 19.80
C ARG A 179 -1.33 -12.58 18.54
N THR A 180 -0.09 -12.40 18.12
CA THR A 180 0.46 -13.04 16.92
C THR A 180 1.95 -13.27 17.09
N ASP A 181 2.46 -14.33 16.48
CA ASP A 181 3.90 -14.65 16.46
C ASP A 181 4.57 -14.09 15.20
N SER A 182 3.77 -13.82 14.14
CA SER A 182 4.22 -13.16 12.90
C SER A 182 3.05 -12.52 12.15
N ILE A 183 3.37 -11.55 11.30
CA ILE A 183 2.41 -10.83 10.47
C ILE A 183 2.84 -11.00 9.02
N VAL A 184 1.90 -11.37 8.14
CA VAL A 184 2.09 -11.35 6.70
C VAL A 184 1.12 -10.37 6.07
N VAL A 185 1.64 -9.54 5.18
CA VAL A 185 0.89 -8.53 4.42
C VAL A 185 1.03 -8.89 2.95
N SER A 186 -0.06 -9.10 2.23
CA SER A 186 0.03 -9.43 0.81
C SER A 186 -0.17 -8.25 -0.13
N ASP A 187 -0.35 -7.09 0.41
CA ASP A 187 -0.48 -5.83 -0.30
C ASP A 187 0.91 -5.20 -0.56
N SER A 188 1.55 -5.60 -1.65
CA SER A 188 2.81 -5.00 -2.11
C SER A 188 3.14 -5.39 -3.56
N LEU A 189 4.06 -4.62 -4.17
CA LEU A 189 4.43 -4.69 -5.58
C LEU A 189 5.79 -5.33 -5.81
N TRP A 190 5.91 -6.10 -6.88
CA TRP A 190 7.22 -6.44 -7.44
C TRP A 190 7.71 -5.31 -8.35
N PRO A 191 9.03 -5.03 -8.42
CA PRO A 191 9.55 -4.00 -9.32
C PRO A 191 9.29 -4.28 -10.80
N GLN A 192 9.15 -5.55 -11.17
CA GLN A 192 8.86 -6.00 -12.54
C GLN A 192 8.32 -7.43 -12.59
N ALA A 193 7.58 -7.76 -13.65
CA ALA A 193 7.12 -9.11 -13.91
C ALA A 193 8.28 -10.12 -13.99
N GLY A 194 8.04 -11.32 -13.47
CA GLY A 194 9.03 -12.40 -13.49
C GLY A 194 10.27 -12.19 -12.61
N ARG A 195 10.28 -11.14 -11.77
CA ARG A 195 11.29 -10.90 -10.74
C ARG A 195 10.62 -10.82 -9.37
N PRO A 196 10.44 -11.94 -8.67
CA PRO A 196 9.87 -11.94 -7.33
C PRO A 196 10.63 -10.98 -6.41
N ALA A 197 9.90 -10.28 -5.55
CA ALA A 197 10.49 -9.34 -4.61
C ALA A 197 9.77 -9.39 -3.26
N ILE A 198 10.52 -9.13 -2.20
CA ILE A 198 10.03 -8.99 -0.84
C ILE A 198 10.47 -7.62 -0.35
N PRO A 199 9.56 -6.65 -0.24
CA PRO A 199 9.86 -5.38 0.38
C PRO A 199 10.16 -5.58 1.87
N TYR A 200 11.20 -4.90 2.37
CA TYR A 200 11.51 -4.85 3.80
C TYR A 200 11.43 -3.44 4.36
N GLY A 201 10.96 -2.48 3.55
CA GLY A 201 10.74 -1.10 3.96
C GLY A 201 9.71 -0.42 3.08
N LEU A 202 8.94 0.48 3.69
CA LEU A 202 7.93 1.33 3.06
C LEU A 202 8.27 2.78 3.35
N ARG A 203 7.99 3.68 2.40
CA ARG A 203 8.12 5.11 2.68
C ARG A 203 6.95 5.58 3.54
N GLY A 204 7.20 6.62 4.35
CA GLY A 204 6.16 7.37 5.02
C GLY A 204 5.57 8.45 4.10
N LEU A 205 4.65 9.22 4.66
CA LEU A 205 3.98 10.32 3.99
C LEU A 205 3.70 11.45 5.00
N VAL A 206 3.83 12.68 4.57
CA VAL A 206 3.15 13.82 5.16
C VAL A 206 2.48 14.62 4.05
N GLY A 207 1.16 14.75 4.13
CA GLY A 207 0.33 15.55 3.22
C GLY A 207 -0.07 16.87 3.87
N PHE A 208 -0.06 17.95 3.11
CA PHE A 208 -0.40 19.27 3.62
C PHE A 208 -0.89 20.20 2.50
N CYS A 209 -1.65 21.22 2.90
CA CYS A 209 -2.01 22.32 2.01
C CYS A 209 -1.29 23.60 2.42
N VAL A 210 -0.96 24.45 1.44
CA VAL A 210 -0.51 25.82 1.67
C VAL A 210 -1.52 26.77 1.05
N ARG A 211 -2.15 27.59 1.87
CA ARG A 211 -3.12 28.60 1.45
C ARG A 211 -2.54 30.00 1.60
N LEU A 212 -2.81 30.85 0.62
CA LEU A 212 -2.46 32.25 0.68
C LEU A 212 -3.66 33.10 0.22
N GLN A 213 -4.08 34.00 1.09
CA GLN A 213 -5.11 34.99 0.79
C GLN A 213 -4.51 36.40 0.93
N THR A 214 -4.59 37.21 -0.12
CA THR A 214 -4.01 38.55 -0.18
C THR A 214 -5.05 39.66 -0.35
N GLY A 215 -6.33 39.30 -0.37
CA GLY A 215 -7.46 40.21 -0.47
C GLY A 215 -8.80 39.51 -0.24
N ASP A 216 -9.90 40.28 -0.37
CA ASP A 216 -11.25 39.75 -0.16
C ASP A 216 -11.97 39.42 -1.47
N LYS A 217 -11.47 39.92 -2.60
CA LYS A 217 -12.04 39.72 -3.93
C LYS A 217 -10.98 39.85 -5.03
N ASP A 218 -11.25 39.21 -6.17
CA ASP A 218 -10.44 39.40 -7.37
C ASP A 218 -10.55 40.85 -7.85
N VAL A 219 -9.44 41.42 -8.29
CA VAL A 219 -9.36 42.80 -8.75
C VAL A 219 -8.82 42.89 -10.19
N HIS A 220 -9.15 43.96 -10.88
CA HIS A 220 -8.76 44.14 -12.26
C HIS A 220 -7.25 44.43 -12.37
N SER A 221 -6.52 43.58 -13.11
CA SER A 221 -5.04 43.69 -13.24
C SER A 221 -4.55 44.95 -13.92
N GLY A 222 -5.38 45.58 -14.79
CA GLY A 222 -5.06 46.86 -15.41
C GLY A 222 -5.07 48.06 -14.45
N THR A 223 -5.81 47.93 -13.32
CA THR A 223 -5.88 49.02 -12.33
C THR A 223 -5.02 48.76 -11.10
N THR A 224 -4.76 47.50 -10.77
CA THR A 224 -4.05 47.12 -9.54
C THR A 224 -2.79 46.28 -9.79
N GLY A 225 -2.59 45.85 -11.01
CA GLY A 225 -1.38 45.08 -11.39
C GLY A 225 -0.09 45.83 -11.07
N GLY A 226 0.90 45.13 -10.58
CA GLY A 226 2.17 45.68 -10.08
C GLY A 226 2.10 46.25 -8.65
N ALA A 227 0.89 46.55 -8.14
CA ALA A 227 0.67 46.99 -6.76
C ALA A 227 0.04 45.91 -5.88
N ALA A 228 -1.01 45.24 -6.39
CA ALA A 228 -1.65 44.12 -5.67
C ALA A 228 -0.75 42.87 -5.66
N ARG A 229 -0.65 42.23 -4.49
CA ARG A 229 0.03 40.94 -4.36
C ARG A 229 -0.79 39.87 -5.10
N ASN A 230 -0.08 38.99 -5.84
CA ASN A 230 -0.70 37.88 -6.55
C ASN A 230 -0.41 36.56 -5.81
N PRO A 231 -1.37 35.99 -5.05
CA PRO A 231 -1.13 34.81 -4.24
C PRO A 231 -0.76 33.58 -5.07
N LEU A 232 -1.23 33.46 -6.29
CA LEU A 232 -0.86 32.35 -7.17
C LEU A 232 0.62 32.44 -7.60
N GLY A 233 1.09 33.64 -7.97
CA GLY A 233 2.50 33.87 -8.28
C GLY A 233 3.42 33.67 -7.09
N GLU A 234 2.98 34.12 -5.90
CA GLU A 234 3.74 33.93 -4.65
C GLU A 234 3.81 32.46 -4.23
N LEU A 235 2.73 31.65 -4.38
CA LEU A 235 2.79 30.21 -4.15
C LEU A 235 3.71 29.49 -5.12
N CYS A 236 3.73 29.87 -6.40
CA CYS A 236 4.69 29.33 -7.37
C CYS A 236 6.14 29.59 -6.94
N ALA A 237 6.44 30.81 -6.49
CA ALA A 237 7.77 31.18 -6.00
C ALA A 237 8.12 30.39 -4.71
N LEU A 238 7.18 30.25 -3.77
CA LEU A 238 7.36 29.51 -2.54
C LEU A 238 7.62 28.02 -2.80
N ILE A 239 6.85 27.40 -3.72
CA ILE A 239 7.07 26.01 -4.14
C ILE A 239 8.46 25.84 -4.74
N ASN A 240 8.88 26.77 -5.61
CA ASN A 240 10.23 26.76 -6.16
C ASN A 240 11.31 26.94 -5.09
N ASP A 241 11.05 27.69 -4.02
CA ASP A 241 11.96 27.78 -2.86
C ASP A 241 12.04 26.49 -2.06
N CYS A 242 10.94 25.70 -1.98
CA CYS A 242 10.90 24.44 -1.27
C CYS A 242 11.70 23.33 -1.95
N TYR A 243 11.67 23.26 -3.28
CA TYR A 243 12.39 22.22 -4.01
C TYR A 243 12.76 22.65 -5.43
N ASP A 244 13.72 21.96 -6.02
CA ASP A 244 14.11 22.11 -7.43
C ASP A 244 13.33 21.08 -8.27
N ALA A 245 12.40 21.55 -9.09
CA ALA A 245 11.56 20.68 -9.91
C ALA A 245 12.34 19.87 -10.96
N CYS A 246 13.50 20.36 -11.42
CA CYS A 246 14.33 19.68 -12.42
C CYS A 246 15.08 18.49 -11.80
N THR A 247 15.68 18.69 -10.64
CA THR A 247 16.48 17.67 -9.95
C THR A 247 15.67 16.85 -8.94
N GLY A 248 14.53 17.35 -8.47
CA GLY A 248 13.73 16.80 -7.39
C GLY A 248 14.31 17.05 -5.99
N ARG A 249 15.42 17.80 -5.88
CA ARG A 249 16.07 18.07 -4.61
C ARG A 249 15.26 19.05 -3.78
N VAL A 250 14.94 18.68 -2.55
CA VAL A 250 14.31 19.56 -1.55
C VAL A 250 15.35 20.55 -1.03
N LYS A 251 14.98 21.84 -0.99
CA LYS A 251 15.87 22.95 -0.60
C LYS A 251 15.61 23.44 0.83
N ILE A 252 14.64 22.83 1.53
CA ILE A 252 14.32 23.16 2.93
C ILE A 252 15.47 22.74 3.83
N PRO A 253 16.08 23.65 4.59
CA PRO A 253 17.18 23.33 5.50
C PRO A 253 16.75 22.26 6.54
N GLY A 254 17.63 21.28 6.79
CA GLY A 254 17.35 20.17 7.72
C GLY A 254 16.51 19.02 7.16
N PHE A 255 15.99 19.14 5.93
CA PHE A 255 15.11 18.11 5.35
C PHE A 255 15.79 16.74 5.20
N TYR A 256 17.10 16.71 4.99
CA TYR A 256 17.88 15.48 4.80
C TYR A 256 18.67 15.05 6.04
N ASP A 257 18.64 15.80 7.14
CA ASP A 257 19.51 15.54 8.30
C ASP A 257 19.26 14.17 8.93
N ASP A 258 18.01 13.73 8.98
CA ASP A 258 17.62 12.41 9.51
C ASP A 258 17.59 11.31 8.44
N VAL A 259 18.01 11.58 7.20
CA VAL A 259 17.98 10.58 6.12
C VAL A 259 19.15 9.59 6.29
N ARG A 260 18.82 8.34 6.54
CA ARG A 260 19.81 7.26 6.71
C ARG A 260 20.58 6.99 5.41
N HIS A 261 21.90 7.06 5.48
CA HIS A 261 22.76 6.66 4.38
C HIS A 261 22.72 5.14 4.16
N LEU A 262 22.56 4.73 2.90
CA LEU A 262 22.60 3.33 2.53
C LEU A 262 24.03 2.75 2.75
N SER A 263 24.12 1.62 3.41
CA SER A 263 25.36 0.83 3.47
C SER A 263 25.72 0.26 2.09
N ALA A 264 26.99 -0.06 1.86
CA ALA A 264 27.43 -0.72 0.63
C ALA A 264 26.72 -2.07 0.38
N THR A 265 26.40 -2.80 1.45
CA THR A 265 25.66 -4.06 1.39
C THR A 265 24.22 -3.82 0.94
N GLU A 266 23.57 -2.80 1.46
CA GLU A 266 22.20 -2.44 1.10
C GLU A 266 22.11 -1.93 -0.34
N ARG A 267 23.06 -1.07 -0.79
CA ARG A 267 23.15 -0.65 -2.20
C ARG A 267 23.25 -1.85 -3.15
N ARG A 268 24.11 -2.83 -2.83
CA ARG A 268 24.24 -4.07 -3.61
C ARG A 268 22.95 -4.89 -3.61
N ARG A 269 22.26 -4.98 -2.46
CA ARG A 269 20.98 -5.68 -2.32
C ARG A 269 19.92 -5.04 -3.23
N LEU A 270 19.77 -3.73 -3.17
CA LEU A 270 18.81 -2.99 -4.01
C LEU A 270 19.20 -3.04 -5.50
N ALA A 271 20.48 -3.03 -5.83
CA ALA A 271 20.94 -3.20 -7.22
C ALA A 271 20.47 -4.53 -7.84
N ASN A 272 20.31 -5.58 -7.04
CA ASN A 272 19.81 -6.88 -7.49
C ASN A 272 18.26 -6.94 -7.59
N ALA A 273 17.55 -5.87 -7.31
CA ALA A 273 16.09 -5.81 -7.38
C ALA A 273 15.53 -6.02 -8.79
N GLY A 274 16.38 -5.88 -9.82
CA GLY A 274 15.98 -6.07 -11.21
C GLY A 274 15.15 -4.91 -11.76
N PHE A 275 15.29 -3.72 -11.17
CA PHE A 275 14.59 -2.52 -11.59
C PHE A 275 15.20 -1.96 -12.88
N ALA A 276 14.36 -1.78 -13.90
CA ALA A 276 14.76 -1.26 -15.20
C ALA A 276 13.94 -0.02 -15.58
N ARG A 277 14.61 1.11 -15.84
CA ARG A 277 13.98 2.39 -16.17
C ARG A 277 12.96 2.29 -17.32
N ARG A 278 13.34 1.67 -18.44
CA ARG A 278 12.45 1.55 -19.61
C ARG A 278 11.19 0.73 -19.32
N GLN A 279 11.28 -0.24 -18.43
CA GLN A 279 10.11 -1.04 -18.03
C GLN A 279 9.23 -0.23 -17.08
N PHE A 280 9.82 0.52 -16.16
CA PHE A 280 9.12 1.44 -15.28
C PHE A 280 8.37 2.52 -16.08
N GLU A 281 9.03 3.17 -17.05
CA GLU A 281 8.40 4.15 -17.94
C GLU A 281 7.18 3.56 -18.66
N ARG A 282 7.31 2.36 -19.23
CA ARG A 282 6.20 1.69 -19.93
C ARG A 282 5.05 1.29 -19.00
N ALA A 283 5.37 0.72 -17.85
CA ALA A 283 4.35 0.26 -16.89
C ALA A 283 3.50 1.41 -16.34
N HIS A 284 4.10 2.60 -16.21
CA HIS A 284 3.42 3.78 -15.68
C HIS A 284 2.99 4.79 -16.77
N GLY A 285 3.14 4.45 -18.05
CA GLY A 285 2.78 5.34 -19.17
C GLY A 285 3.56 6.64 -19.21
N LEU A 286 4.79 6.66 -18.68
CA LEU A 286 5.62 7.86 -18.61
C LEU A 286 6.40 8.07 -19.89
N SER A 287 6.37 9.29 -20.44
CA SER A 287 7.18 9.68 -21.61
C SER A 287 8.65 9.88 -21.25
N SER A 288 8.94 10.23 -20.01
CA SER A 288 10.31 10.41 -19.49
C SER A 288 10.33 10.35 -17.97
N VAL A 289 11.51 10.08 -17.39
CA VAL A 289 11.77 10.18 -15.95
C VAL A 289 12.95 11.11 -15.70
N ARG A 290 13.01 11.67 -14.51
CA ARG A 290 14.03 12.65 -14.10
C ARG A 290 15.46 12.09 -14.14
N PHE A 291 15.63 10.80 -13.88
CA PHE A 291 16.94 10.18 -13.74
C PHE A 291 17.36 9.40 -14.98
N PRO A 292 18.64 9.54 -15.44
CA PRO A 292 19.10 8.95 -16.72
C PRO A 292 19.34 7.44 -16.64
N ASP A 293 19.56 6.88 -15.46
CA ASP A 293 19.92 5.48 -15.26
C ASP A 293 19.10 4.77 -14.18
N ASP A 294 19.14 3.44 -14.21
CA ASP A 294 18.38 2.56 -13.31
C ASP A 294 18.77 2.72 -11.84
N ALA A 295 20.02 3.07 -11.54
CA ALA A 295 20.52 3.15 -10.17
C ALA A 295 19.94 4.37 -9.45
N HIS A 296 20.05 5.55 -10.06
CA HIS A 296 19.52 6.78 -9.50
C HIS A 296 17.99 6.76 -9.42
N LEU A 297 17.31 6.23 -10.47
CA LEU A 297 15.86 6.10 -10.46
C LEU A 297 15.39 5.18 -9.32
N ARG A 298 16.04 4.03 -9.14
CA ARG A 298 15.77 3.10 -8.05
C ARG A 298 15.98 3.72 -6.68
N GLU A 299 17.10 4.42 -6.46
CA GLU A 299 17.38 5.12 -5.21
C GLU A 299 16.31 6.19 -4.93
N ALA A 300 15.91 6.96 -5.93
CA ALA A 300 14.87 7.98 -5.81
C ALA A 300 13.51 7.41 -5.37
N ILE A 301 13.14 6.23 -5.88
CA ILE A 301 11.84 5.62 -5.57
C ILE A 301 11.88 4.87 -4.23
N MET A 302 12.96 4.15 -3.94
CA MET A 302 13.00 3.22 -2.83
C MET A 302 13.59 3.81 -1.53
N THR A 303 14.47 4.81 -1.63
CA THR A 303 15.32 5.22 -0.50
C THR A 303 15.51 6.70 -0.31
N ALA A 304 14.98 7.53 -1.20
CA ALA A 304 15.04 8.97 -1.08
C ALA A 304 13.69 9.57 -0.67
N PRO A 305 13.68 10.61 0.17
CA PRO A 305 12.47 11.39 0.43
C PRO A 305 12.15 12.28 -0.77
N THR A 306 10.87 12.64 -0.92
CA THR A 306 10.42 13.51 -2.01
C THR A 306 9.62 14.69 -1.52
N PHE A 307 9.45 15.67 -2.39
CA PHE A 307 8.49 16.76 -2.27
C PHE A 307 7.66 16.79 -3.55
N GLU A 308 6.34 16.61 -3.44
CA GLU A 308 5.44 16.47 -4.58
C GLU A 308 4.36 17.56 -4.56
N VAL A 309 4.02 18.05 -5.76
CA VAL A 309 2.93 19.01 -5.98
C VAL A 309 1.77 18.27 -6.64
N HIS A 310 0.63 18.17 -5.94
CA HIS A 310 -0.54 17.42 -6.42
C HIS A 310 -1.58 18.33 -7.09
N GLY A 311 -1.61 19.60 -6.68
CA GLY A 311 -2.54 20.56 -7.25
C GLY A 311 -2.18 21.98 -6.88
N LEU A 312 -2.51 22.90 -7.78
CA LEU A 312 -2.41 24.33 -7.55
C LEU A 312 -3.69 24.98 -8.08
N THR A 313 -4.42 25.64 -7.19
CA THR A 313 -5.70 26.27 -7.51
C THR A 313 -5.66 27.75 -7.18
N GLY A 314 -6.27 28.57 -8.06
CA GLY A 314 -6.37 30.02 -7.90
C GLY A 314 -6.50 30.68 -9.25
N GLY A 315 -7.00 31.90 -9.25
CA GLY A 315 -7.23 32.64 -10.49
C GLY A 315 -8.40 32.12 -11.32
N TYR A 316 -8.40 32.50 -12.59
CA TYR A 316 -9.47 32.15 -13.53
C TYR A 316 -9.09 30.93 -14.36
N THR A 317 -9.94 29.92 -14.36
CA THR A 317 -9.75 28.64 -15.08
C THR A 317 -10.77 28.41 -16.21
N GLY A 318 -11.68 29.36 -16.45
CA GLY A 318 -12.65 29.28 -17.55
C GLY A 318 -12.06 29.61 -18.92
N ALA A 319 -12.89 29.56 -19.95
CA ALA A 319 -12.48 29.86 -21.32
C ALA A 319 -12.03 31.32 -21.50
N GLY A 320 -10.98 31.55 -22.29
CA GLY A 320 -10.40 32.84 -22.55
C GLY A 320 -9.52 33.40 -21.42
N ILE A 321 -9.13 34.66 -21.52
CA ILE A 321 -8.29 35.35 -20.52
C ILE A 321 -9.15 36.34 -19.74
N LYS A 322 -9.22 36.18 -18.42
CA LYS A 322 -9.81 37.16 -17.51
C LYS A 322 -8.68 37.92 -16.83
N THR A 323 -8.59 39.23 -17.10
CA THR A 323 -7.50 40.11 -16.63
C THR A 323 -7.67 40.50 -15.16
N ILE A 324 -7.45 39.53 -14.23
CA ILE A 324 -7.57 39.71 -12.79
C ILE A 324 -6.26 39.48 -12.06
N VAL A 325 -6.14 40.02 -10.85
CA VAL A 325 -5.27 39.54 -9.80
C VAL A 325 -6.16 38.78 -8.83
N PRO A 326 -5.97 37.46 -8.66
CA PRO A 326 -6.78 36.68 -7.74
C PRO A 326 -6.53 37.11 -6.27
N HIS A 327 -7.50 36.88 -5.42
CA HIS A 327 -7.39 37.24 -4.00
C HIS A 327 -6.90 36.07 -3.13
N ARG A 328 -6.97 34.84 -3.63
CA ARG A 328 -6.55 33.63 -2.93
C ARG A 328 -5.98 32.58 -3.88
N ALA A 329 -5.12 31.73 -3.33
CA ALA A 329 -4.63 30.52 -4.01
C ALA A 329 -4.30 29.42 -2.98
N GLU A 330 -4.33 28.17 -3.41
CA GLU A 330 -4.04 26.99 -2.59
C GLU A 330 -3.13 26.02 -3.35
N ALA A 331 -2.15 25.45 -2.67
CA ALA A 331 -1.34 24.35 -3.16
C ALA A 331 -1.54 23.10 -2.30
N LYS A 332 -1.79 21.94 -2.94
CA LYS A 332 -1.86 20.62 -2.30
C LYS A 332 -0.52 19.91 -2.51
N LEU A 333 0.12 19.54 -1.43
CA LEU A 333 1.51 19.11 -1.40
C LEU A 333 1.69 17.87 -0.54
N SER A 334 2.72 17.07 -0.81
CA SER A 334 3.16 16.03 0.10
C SER A 334 4.67 15.80 0.05
N CYS A 335 5.18 15.15 1.09
CA CYS A 335 6.51 14.57 1.09
C CYS A 335 6.41 13.07 1.37
N ARG A 336 7.07 12.25 0.54
CA ARG A 336 7.38 10.88 0.92
C ARG A 336 8.57 10.89 1.85
N LEU A 337 8.49 10.11 2.93
CA LEU A 337 9.48 10.06 4.00
C LEU A 337 10.22 8.73 3.97
N VAL A 338 11.47 8.74 4.42
CA VAL A 338 12.29 7.54 4.51
C VAL A 338 12.60 7.20 5.98
N PRO A 339 13.06 5.98 6.30
CA PRO A 339 13.39 5.61 7.67
C PRO A 339 14.25 6.65 8.36
N ASP A 340 13.95 6.86 9.65
CA ASP A 340 14.49 7.87 10.59
C ASP A 340 13.88 9.26 10.46
N GLN A 341 13.24 9.62 9.33
CA GLN A 341 12.39 10.81 9.28
C GLN A 341 11.05 10.58 9.98
N THR A 342 10.55 11.58 10.69
CA THR A 342 9.22 11.55 11.28
C THR A 342 8.28 12.52 10.55
N PRO A 343 7.00 12.17 10.33
CA PRO A 343 6.05 13.08 9.70
C PRO A 343 5.94 14.43 10.42
N GLU A 344 5.91 14.42 11.75
CA GLU A 344 5.85 15.62 12.58
C GLU A 344 7.10 16.49 12.41
N GLY A 345 8.30 15.88 12.45
CA GLY A 345 9.57 16.58 12.27
C GLY A 345 9.64 17.30 10.91
N VAL A 346 9.30 16.56 9.83
CA VAL A 346 9.31 17.12 8.48
C VAL A 346 8.22 18.19 8.31
N PHE A 347 7.01 17.97 8.82
CA PHE A 347 5.96 19.00 8.79
C PHE A 347 6.37 20.28 9.50
N ASN A 348 6.99 20.19 10.67
CA ASN A 348 7.49 21.34 11.42
C ASN A 348 8.61 22.10 10.66
N LEU A 349 9.47 21.38 9.93
CA LEU A 349 10.47 22.01 9.05
C LEU A 349 9.79 22.81 7.91
N ILE A 350 8.82 22.19 7.26
CA ILE A 350 8.06 22.84 6.17
C ILE A 350 7.33 24.07 6.69
N GLN A 351 6.59 23.95 7.79
CA GLN A 351 5.82 25.05 8.37
C GLN A 351 6.72 26.24 8.73
N ARG A 352 7.85 25.98 9.37
CA ARG A 352 8.83 27.05 9.69
C ARG A 352 9.40 27.71 8.44
N PHE A 353 9.77 26.91 7.43
CA PHE A 353 10.32 27.41 6.18
C PHE A 353 9.33 28.28 5.43
N VAL A 354 8.08 27.81 5.28
CA VAL A 354 7.00 28.56 4.63
C VAL A 354 6.75 29.89 5.34
N LYS A 355 6.63 29.86 6.68
CA LYS A 355 6.40 31.08 7.46
C LYS A 355 7.54 32.10 7.41
N GLN A 356 8.77 31.65 7.23
CA GLN A 356 9.93 32.56 7.04
C GLN A 356 9.88 33.25 5.68
N ARG A 357 9.34 32.58 4.63
CA ARG A 357 9.26 33.10 3.26
C ARG A 357 7.98 33.88 2.99
N CYS A 358 6.88 33.44 3.56
CA CYS A 358 5.55 34.03 3.40
C CYS A 358 4.79 33.95 4.74
N ARG A 359 4.81 35.04 5.51
CA ARG A 359 4.20 35.09 6.84
C ARG A 359 2.70 34.86 6.83
N ASP A 360 2.03 35.28 5.77
CA ASP A 360 0.56 35.21 5.62
C ASP A 360 0.11 33.83 5.14
N ALA A 361 1.01 33.01 4.59
CA ALA A 361 0.65 31.68 4.13
C ALA A 361 0.24 30.79 5.32
N GLU A 362 -0.89 30.11 5.19
CA GLU A 362 -1.36 29.11 6.12
C GLU A 362 -0.87 27.74 5.67
N VAL A 363 -0.26 26.95 6.57
CA VAL A 363 0.16 25.57 6.30
C VAL A 363 -0.74 24.66 7.11
N ILE A 364 -1.55 23.86 6.42
CA ILE A 364 -2.56 22.98 6.99
C ILE A 364 -2.09 21.54 6.84
N HIS A 365 -2.00 20.83 7.95
CA HIS A 365 -1.70 19.40 7.95
C HIS A 365 -2.93 18.61 7.50
N GLU A 366 -2.74 17.65 6.59
CA GLU A 366 -3.83 16.83 6.05
C GLU A 366 -3.69 15.35 6.44
N SER A 367 -2.48 14.78 6.31
CA SER A 367 -2.26 13.36 6.57
C SER A 367 -0.84 13.05 6.99
N SER A 368 -0.66 11.95 7.73
CA SER A 368 0.65 11.47 8.18
C SER A 368 0.71 9.96 8.24
N LEU A 369 1.76 9.40 7.65
CA LEU A 369 2.13 7.99 7.79
C LEU A 369 3.62 7.90 8.07
N SER A 370 4.02 7.20 9.13
CA SER A 370 5.44 6.97 9.41
C SER A 370 6.04 5.98 8.41
N PRO A 371 7.33 6.09 8.07
CA PRO A 371 8.00 5.07 7.29
C PRO A 371 8.16 3.78 8.11
N PHE A 372 8.28 2.65 7.39
CA PHE A 372 8.54 1.34 7.97
C PHE A 372 9.85 0.77 7.45
N LEU A 373 10.61 0.10 8.32
CA LEU A 373 11.81 -0.63 7.95
C LEU A 373 11.97 -1.86 8.83
N ALA A 374 11.79 -3.04 8.26
CA ALA A 374 12.09 -4.31 8.91
C ALA A 374 13.57 -4.66 8.82
N ASP A 375 14.03 -5.52 9.72
CA ASP A 375 15.34 -6.16 9.58
C ASP A 375 15.31 -7.11 8.37
N PRO A 376 16.16 -6.89 7.34
CA PRO A 376 16.21 -7.73 6.17
C PRO A 376 16.96 -9.05 6.41
N SER A 377 16.86 -9.61 7.60
CA SER A 377 17.43 -10.88 8.05
C SER A 377 16.46 -11.63 8.97
N GLY A 378 16.85 -12.82 9.35
CA GLY A 378 16.09 -13.62 10.30
C GLY A 378 15.13 -14.66 9.71
N PRO A 379 14.64 -15.59 10.56
CA PRO A 379 14.01 -16.83 10.10
C PRO A 379 12.69 -16.61 9.34
N HIS A 380 11.93 -15.57 9.66
CA HIS A 380 10.67 -15.27 8.98
C HIS A 380 10.90 -14.82 7.54
N LEU A 381 11.91 -13.97 7.31
CA LEU A 381 12.26 -13.53 5.96
C LEU A 381 12.92 -14.65 5.16
N GLU A 382 13.77 -15.47 5.76
CA GLU A 382 14.36 -16.64 5.11
C GLU A 382 13.29 -17.65 4.68
N ALA A 383 12.29 -17.90 5.55
CA ALA A 383 11.15 -18.73 5.24
C ALA A 383 10.36 -18.18 4.04
N ALA A 384 10.16 -16.86 3.99
CA ALA A 384 9.47 -16.17 2.89
C ALA A 384 10.27 -16.25 1.58
N GLN A 385 11.58 -15.99 1.63
CA GLN A 385 12.45 -16.09 0.45
C GLN A 385 12.44 -17.50 -0.14
N GLN A 386 12.51 -18.53 0.71
CA GLN A 386 12.50 -19.90 0.26
C GLN A 386 11.15 -20.32 -0.31
N ALA A 387 10.05 -19.94 0.34
CA ALA A 387 8.69 -20.22 -0.15
C ALA A 387 8.44 -19.56 -1.52
N MET A 388 8.86 -18.31 -1.69
CA MET A 388 8.74 -17.58 -2.95
C MET A 388 9.62 -18.21 -4.05
N PHE A 389 10.87 -18.61 -3.71
CA PHE A 389 11.74 -19.32 -4.64
C PHE A 389 11.09 -20.62 -5.15
N GLU A 390 10.55 -21.42 -4.25
CA GLU A 390 9.92 -22.71 -4.60
C GLU A 390 8.66 -22.54 -5.46
N ALA A 391 7.87 -21.49 -5.23
CA ALA A 391 6.65 -21.23 -5.98
C ALA A 391 6.92 -20.60 -7.36
N PHE A 392 7.82 -19.64 -7.42
CA PHE A 392 8.06 -18.84 -8.64
C PHE A 392 9.33 -19.24 -9.41
N GLY A 393 10.15 -20.12 -8.86
CA GLY A 393 11.37 -20.64 -9.53
C GLY A 393 12.56 -19.69 -9.56
N LYS A 394 12.44 -18.51 -8.92
CA LYS A 394 13.52 -17.52 -8.83
C LYS A 394 13.64 -17.01 -7.39
N ARG A 395 14.86 -16.81 -6.91
CA ARG A 395 15.10 -16.19 -5.62
C ARG A 395 14.56 -14.76 -5.63
N PRO A 396 13.75 -14.36 -4.64
CA PRO A 396 13.24 -13.01 -4.59
C PRO A 396 14.35 -12.00 -4.30
N ALA A 397 14.21 -10.81 -4.88
CA ALA A 397 14.99 -9.66 -4.49
C ALA A 397 14.44 -9.09 -3.18
N LEU A 398 15.32 -8.53 -2.35
CA LEU A 398 14.93 -7.73 -1.20
C LEU A 398 14.92 -6.27 -1.63
N THR A 399 13.76 -5.61 -1.46
CA THR A 399 13.52 -4.25 -1.96
C THR A 399 13.04 -3.34 -0.84
N ARG A 400 12.96 -2.05 -1.12
CA ARG A 400 12.11 -1.11 -0.40
C ARG A 400 11.03 -0.62 -1.35
N GLU A 401 9.84 -0.40 -0.87
CA GLU A 401 8.72 0.08 -1.67
C GLU A 401 8.53 1.58 -1.49
N GLY A 402 8.14 2.25 -2.58
CA GLY A 402 7.89 3.68 -2.59
C GLY A 402 6.54 4.06 -1.97
N GLY A 403 5.63 3.11 -1.85
CA GLY A 403 4.32 3.27 -1.23
C GLY A 403 4.38 3.30 0.30
N SER A 404 3.23 3.58 0.90
CA SER A 404 3.03 3.61 2.36
C SER A 404 1.79 2.80 2.70
N ILE A 405 1.89 1.93 3.70
CA ILE A 405 0.77 1.15 4.24
C ILE A 405 0.67 1.47 5.73
N GLY A 406 -0.30 2.29 6.12
CA GLY A 406 -0.43 2.79 7.50
C GLY A 406 -0.64 1.68 8.52
N ALA A 407 -1.38 0.66 8.14
CA ALA A 407 -1.65 -0.51 8.96
C ALA A 407 -0.38 -1.29 9.32
N VAL A 408 0.62 -1.37 8.42
CA VAL A 408 1.90 -2.06 8.68
C VAL A 408 2.63 -1.43 9.86
N VAL A 409 2.79 -0.10 9.84
CA VAL A 409 3.44 0.64 10.94
C VAL A 409 2.69 0.46 12.26
N THR A 410 1.37 0.49 12.18
CA THR A 410 0.49 0.33 13.34
C THR A 410 0.57 -1.07 13.94
N MET A 411 0.57 -2.11 13.10
CA MET A 411 0.70 -3.51 13.54
C MET A 411 2.08 -3.78 14.15
N ASP A 412 3.15 -3.31 13.50
CA ASP A 412 4.52 -3.44 14.02
C ASP A 412 4.65 -2.85 15.42
N ARG A 413 4.17 -1.64 15.62
CA ARG A 413 4.23 -0.92 16.89
C ARG A 413 3.39 -1.56 18.00
N ILE A 414 2.18 -2.01 17.68
CA ILE A 414 1.22 -2.52 18.69
C ILE A 414 1.42 -4.00 18.96
N LEU A 415 1.57 -4.82 17.92
CA LEU A 415 1.65 -6.27 18.05
C LEU A 415 3.10 -6.75 18.28
N ARG A 416 4.10 -5.95 17.89
CA ARG A 416 5.54 -6.22 18.09
C ARG A 416 5.97 -7.60 17.59
N ALA A 417 5.38 -8.04 16.48
CA ALA A 417 5.70 -9.30 15.82
C ALA A 417 6.39 -9.02 14.48
N PRO A 418 7.24 -9.92 13.98
CA PRO A 418 7.88 -9.77 12.67
C PRO A 418 6.84 -9.57 11.56
N VAL A 419 7.01 -8.52 10.76
CA VAL A 419 6.18 -8.23 9.59
C VAL A 419 6.92 -8.64 8.33
N VAL A 420 6.28 -9.42 7.48
CA VAL A 420 6.80 -9.83 6.17
C VAL A 420 5.81 -9.42 5.08
N LEU A 421 6.26 -8.63 4.11
CA LEU A 421 5.47 -8.20 2.97
C LEU A 421 5.60 -9.23 1.84
N LEU A 422 4.52 -9.92 1.51
CA LEU A 422 4.48 -10.98 0.50
C LEU A 422 3.45 -10.65 -0.59
N GLY A 423 3.66 -9.54 -1.29
CA GLY A 423 2.79 -9.10 -2.37
C GLY A 423 2.90 -9.96 -3.63
N LEU A 424 1.84 -9.89 -4.42
CA LEU A 424 1.70 -10.61 -5.69
C LEU A 424 1.51 -9.68 -6.87
N SER A 425 1.40 -8.38 -6.62
CA SER A 425 1.04 -7.40 -7.63
C SER A 425 2.25 -7.01 -8.49
N LEU A 426 1.97 -6.66 -9.75
CA LEU A 426 2.96 -6.29 -10.75
C LEU A 426 2.67 -4.85 -11.22
N PRO A 427 3.68 -4.10 -11.71
CA PRO A 427 3.45 -2.76 -12.25
C PRO A 427 2.39 -2.73 -13.38
N GLU A 428 2.36 -3.75 -14.22
CA GLU A 428 1.40 -3.90 -15.33
C GLU A 428 -0.01 -4.29 -14.87
N HIS A 429 -0.22 -4.58 -13.58
CA HIS A 429 -1.57 -4.79 -13.03
C HIS A 429 -2.34 -3.48 -12.83
N GLY A 430 -1.68 -2.32 -12.89
CA GLY A 430 -2.36 -1.02 -12.87
C GLY A 430 -2.88 -0.62 -11.49
N TYR A 431 -2.04 -0.74 -10.45
CA TYR A 431 -2.32 -0.21 -9.11
C TYR A 431 -2.82 1.24 -9.19
N HIS A 432 -3.97 1.54 -8.62
CA HIS A 432 -4.67 2.84 -8.66
C HIS A 432 -4.96 3.38 -10.08
N ALA A 433 -4.60 2.63 -11.14
CA ALA A 433 -4.81 3.05 -12.52
C ALA A 433 -6.13 2.53 -13.11
N VAL A 434 -6.46 3.02 -14.29
CA VAL A 434 -7.56 2.49 -15.10
C VAL A 434 -7.21 1.08 -15.63
N ASN A 435 -8.23 0.25 -15.83
CA ASN A 435 -8.07 -1.13 -16.29
C ASN A 435 -7.19 -1.99 -15.36
N GLU A 436 -7.29 -1.76 -14.07
CA GLU A 436 -6.68 -2.62 -13.05
C GLU A 436 -7.01 -4.08 -13.32
N ASN A 437 -6.01 -4.95 -13.14
CA ASN A 437 -6.16 -6.36 -13.42
C ASN A 437 -5.28 -7.23 -12.53
N PHE A 438 -5.60 -8.52 -12.44
CA PHE A 438 -4.80 -9.52 -11.75
C PHE A 438 -4.73 -10.79 -12.60
N ASP A 439 -3.61 -11.52 -12.59
CA ASP A 439 -3.45 -12.70 -13.43
C ASP A 439 -3.46 -14.01 -12.63
N TRP A 440 -3.95 -15.07 -13.30
CA TRP A 440 -4.01 -16.41 -12.73
C TRP A 440 -2.64 -16.97 -12.34
N GLY A 441 -1.59 -16.61 -13.09
CA GLY A 441 -0.23 -17.06 -12.81
C GLY A 441 0.26 -16.56 -11.47
N GLN A 442 0.03 -15.28 -11.16
CA GLN A 442 0.34 -14.68 -9.86
C GLN A 442 -0.56 -15.26 -8.76
N ALA A 443 -1.86 -15.38 -8.99
CA ALA A 443 -2.79 -15.94 -8.02
C ALA A 443 -2.44 -17.38 -7.63
N SER A 444 -2.31 -18.28 -8.61
CA SER A 444 -2.09 -19.72 -8.34
C SER A 444 -0.72 -19.99 -7.68
N ARG A 445 0.33 -19.30 -8.16
CA ARG A 445 1.66 -19.39 -7.53
C ARG A 445 1.71 -18.70 -6.16
N GLY A 446 0.92 -17.64 -5.99
CA GLY A 446 0.73 -16.99 -4.71
C GLY A 446 0.14 -17.94 -3.66
N MET A 447 -0.92 -18.66 -4.01
CA MET A 447 -1.50 -19.70 -3.13
C MET A 447 -0.44 -20.76 -2.75
N GLU A 448 0.35 -21.22 -3.72
CA GLU A 448 1.45 -22.15 -3.47
C GLU A 448 2.50 -21.54 -2.53
N MET A 449 2.91 -20.31 -2.79
CA MET A 449 3.88 -19.57 -1.96
C MET A 449 3.40 -19.43 -0.53
N PHE A 450 2.16 -18.97 -0.31
CA PHE A 450 1.61 -18.81 1.03
C PHE A 450 1.53 -20.15 1.78
N CYS A 451 1.06 -21.22 1.14
CA CYS A 451 1.02 -22.55 1.77
C CYS A 451 2.44 -23.01 2.20
N ARG A 452 3.46 -22.80 1.35
CA ARG A 452 4.85 -23.13 1.65
C ARG A 452 5.41 -22.26 2.77
N TYR A 453 5.09 -20.98 2.77
CA TYR A 453 5.49 -20.05 3.82
C TYR A 453 4.89 -20.44 5.17
N PHE A 454 3.60 -20.74 5.22
CA PHE A 454 2.93 -21.19 6.46
C PHE A 454 3.50 -22.48 7.02
N ARG A 455 3.90 -23.43 6.17
CA ARG A 455 4.62 -24.62 6.64
C ARG A 455 5.93 -24.29 7.35
N ARG A 456 6.71 -23.35 6.77
CA ARG A 456 7.98 -22.92 7.33
C ARG A 456 7.81 -22.08 8.59
N LEU A 457 6.78 -21.27 8.67
CA LEU A 457 6.45 -20.53 9.90
C LEU A 457 6.15 -21.44 11.08
N ALA A 458 5.49 -22.57 10.83
CA ALA A 458 5.18 -23.55 11.87
C ALA A 458 6.45 -24.23 12.47
N GLU A 459 7.57 -24.17 11.78
CA GLU A 459 8.87 -24.69 12.21
C GLU A 459 9.70 -23.66 13.01
N ILE A 460 9.31 -22.37 12.97
CA ILE A 460 9.99 -21.31 13.71
C ILE A 460 9.54 -21.33 15.17
N PRO A 461 10.49 -21.39 16.12
CA PRO A 461 10.14 -21.36 17.55
C PRO A 461 9.33 -20.11 17.90
N ARG A 462 8.33 -20.29 18.77
CA ARG A 462 7.57 -19.17 19.31
C ARG A 462 8.50 -18.23 20.07
N ARG A 463 8.25 -16.94 19.97
CA ARG A 463 8.87 -15.98 20.88
C ARG A 463 8.36 -16.23 22.30
N SER A 464 9.29 -16.42 23.24
CA SER A 464 9.02 -16.55 24.67
C SER A 464 8.45 -15.26 25.27
#